data_03d51f44b46bb15d43a6049df8621595
#
_entry.id   03d51f44b46bb15d43a6049df8621595
#
_cell.length_a   1.000
_cell.length_b   1.000
_cell.length_c   1.000
_cell.angle_alpha   90.00
_cell.angle_beta   90.00
_cell.angle_gamma   90.00
#
_symmetry.space_group_name_H-M   'P 1'
#
loop_
_entity.id
_entity.type
_entity.pdbx_description
1 polymer ?
#
loop_
_entity_poly.entity_id
_entity_poly.type
_entity_poly.pdbx_seq_one_letter_code
_entity_poly.pdbx_strand_id
1 'polypeptide(L)'
;MSDILETNLPAEENAGKLEEANVPEVTPEITVSDMETEDSTDTVASGAVGKLSKEEILSKLSDLVEVSVEESRSEIESLKQAYYKIRRNEVEELKKTFLENGGDEKDFSAPVDEIETQIKNLLNVYKEKRAALVAEEERVKEANYALKLQLIEQLKQLTESQEDFNKLYNDFKDIQNRWKE
;
A
#
# COMPACT_ATOMS: atom_id res chain seq x y z
N MET A 1 -24.99 -13.03 74.25
CA MET A 1 -26.15 -12.87 73.40
C MET A 1 -25.82 -11.74 72.46
N SER A 2 -25.33 -12.12 71.29
CA SER A 2 -25.84 -11.56 70.08
C SER A 2 -24.92 -11.76 68.96
N ASP A 3 -25.46 -12.25 67.95
CA ASP A 3 -24.88 -12.83 66.76
C ASP A 3 -24.12 -11.84 65.90
N ILE A 4 -22.95 -12.28 65.54
CA ILE A 4 -22.11 -11.67 64.54
C ILE A 4 -22.46 -12.29 63.14
N LEU A 5 -23.04 -11.54 62.29
CA LEU A 5 -23.21 -11.95 60.90
C LEU A 5 -21.96 -11.58 60.09
N GLU A 6 -21.14 -12.57 59.83
CA GLU A 6 -20.08 -12.53 58.84
C GLU A 6 -20.68 -12.60 57.41
N THR A 7 -20.57 -11.52 56.66
CA THR A 7 -20.81 -11.56 55.22
C THR A 7 -19.51 -11.80 54.48
N ASN A 8 -19.42 -13.01 53.97
CA ASN A 8 -18.33 -13.53 53.16
C ASN A 8 -18.49 -13.01 51.75
N LEU A 9 -17.53 -12.18 51.28
CA LEU A 9 -17.38 -11.79 49.89
C LEU A 9 -16.30 -12.64 49.26
N PRO A 10 -16.56 -13.32 48.14
CA PRO A 10 -15.51 -14.04 47.44
C PRO A 10 -14.63 -13.06 46.66
N ALA A 11 -13.32 -13.18 46.80
CA ALA A 11 -12.30 -12.55 45.99
C ALA A 11 -12.29 -13.21 44.60
N GLU A 12 -12.66 -12.48 43.57
CA GLU A 12 -12.40 -12.89 42.19
C GLU A 12 -10.98 -12.50 41.82
N GLU A 13 -10.12 -13.48 41.84
CA GLU A 13 -8.77 -13.49 41.29
C GLU A 13 -8.89 -13.67 39.80
N ASN A 14 -8.90 -12.56 39.04
CA ASN A 14 -8.83 -12.60 37.57
C ASN A 14 -7.40 -12.30 37.14
N ALA A 15 -6.55 -13.31 37.18
CA ALA A 15 -5.23 -13.30 36.54
C ALA A 15 -5.43 -13.41 35.04
N GLY A 16 -5.52 -12.27 34.36
CA GLY A 16 -5.50 -12.16 32.91
C GLY A 16 -4.17 -12.66 32.35
N LYS A 17 -4.21 -13.86 31.82
CA LYS A 17 -3.17 -14.51 31.06
C LYS A 17 -2.96 -13.69 29.76
N LEU A 18 -1.84 -12.99 29.66
CA LEU A 18 -1.37 -12.41 28.41
C LEU A 18 -1.05 -13.56 27.45
N GLU A 19 -1.92 -13.78 26.48
CA GLU A 19 -1.61 -14.60 25.31
C GLU A 19 -0.59 -13.84 24.46
N GLU A 20 0.59 -14.44 24.36
CA GLU A 20 1.60 -14.06 23.36
C GLU A 20 0.97 -14.17 21.99
N ALA A 21 0.79 -13.03 21.34
CA ALA A 21 0.40 -12.97 19.95
C ALA A 21 1.51 -13.62 19.11
N ASN A 22 1.23 -14.82 18.65
CA ASN A 22 2.01 -15.54 17.67
C ASN A 22 2.03 -14.73 16.37
N VAL A 23 3.14 -14.03 16.12
CA VAL A 23 3.41 -13.37 14.84
C VAL A 23 3.77 -14.47 13.85
N PRO A 24 3.00 -14.74 12.81
CA PRO A 24 3.42 -15.68 11.79
C PRO A 24 4.58 -15.07 11.02
N GLU A 25 5.71 -15.75 11.07
CA GLU A 25 6.86 -15.54 10.20
C GLU A 25 6.43 -15.82 8.74
N VAL A 26 6.05 -14.74 8.04
CA VAL A 26 5.68 -14.81 6.63
C VAL A 26 6.96 -14.79 5.82
N THR A 27 7.50 -15.97 5.56
CA THR A 27 8.40 -16.17 4.42
C THR A 27 7.58 -15.99 3.15
N PRO A 28 7.94 -15.10 2.23
CA PRO A 28 7.22 -14.97 0.98
C PRO A 28 7.59 -16.11 0.05
N GLU A 29 6.88 -17.21 0.18
CA GLU A 29 6.80 -18.20 -0.88
C GLU A 29 5.96 -17.59 -2.01
N ILE A 30 6.63 -17.02 -3.02
CA ILE A 30 5.99 -16.47 -4.20
C ILE A 30 5.49 -17.64 -5.05
N THR A 31 4.30 -18.10 -4.74
CA THR A 31 3.56 -19.01 -5.61
C THR A 31 3.11 -18.24 -6.85
N VAL A 32 3.15 -18.91 -8.01
CA VAL A 32 2.81 -18.44 -9.36
C VAL A 32 1.33 -18.01 -9.50
N SER A 33 0.64 -17.69 -8.40
CA SER A 33 -0.80 -17.44 -8.31
C SER A 33 -1.21 -15.96 -8.32
N ASP A 34 -0.27 -15.01 -8.39
CA ASP A 34 -0.61 -13.58 -8.48
C ASP A 34 -0.84 -13.10 -9.92
N MET A 35 -1.40 -13.98 -10.75
CA MET A 35 -1.91 -13.64 -12.07
C MET A 35 -3.43 -13.45 -12.01
N GLU A 36 -3.90 -12.65 -11.06
CA GLU A 36 -5.28 -12.16 -11.14
C GLU A 36 -5.34 -11.05 -12.19
N THR A 37 -5.95 -11.42 -13.29
CA THR A 37 -6.41 -10.58 -14.38
C THR A 37 -7.50 -9.64 -13.86
N GLU A 38 -7.13 -8.43 -13.45
CA GLU A 38 -8.11 -7.34 -13.51
C GLU A 38 -8.20 -6.88 -14.97
N ASP A 39 -9.19 -7.42 -15.65
CA ASP A 39 -9.70 -6.94 -16.93
C ASP A 39 -10.29 -5.54 -16.70
N SER A 40 -9.46 -4.52 -16.86
CA SER A 40 -9.90 -3.14 -16.99
C SER A 40 -9.47 -2.63 -18.34
N THR A 41 -10.42 -2.69 -19.26
CA THR A 41 -10.40 -2.01 -20.55
C THR A 41 -10.17 -0.53 -20.36
N ASP A 42 -8.91 -0.08 -20.56
CA ASP A 42 -8.62 1.29 -20.95
C ASP A 42 -7.67 1.30 -22.14
N THR A 43 -8.29 1.48 -23.31
CA THR A 43 -7.69 1.48 -24.63
C THR A 43 -7.26 2.89 -25.00
N VAL A 44 -6.17 3.42 -24.41
CA VAL A 44 -5.52 4.62 -24.95
C VAL A 44 -4.05 4.66 -24.54
N ALA A 45 -3.19 4.04 -25.30
CA ALA A 45 -1.75 4.29 -25.49
C ALA A 45 -1.00 3.05 -26.01
N SER A 46 -1.72 2.04 -26.53
CA SER A 46 -1.15 0.73 -26.91
C SER A 46 -0.29 0.76 -28.19
N GLY A 47 -0.19 1.90 -28.89
CA GLY A 47 0.43 1.95 -30.21
C GLY A 47 1.98 2.00 -30.23
N ALA A 48 2.60 2.54 -29.20
CA ALA A 48 4.06 2.76 -29.16
C ALA A 48 4.80 1.73 -28.28
N VAL A 49 4.16 1.18 -27.28
CA VAL A 49 4.77 0.26 -26.29
C VAL A 49 4.92 -1.18 -26.86
N GLY A 50 4.11 -1.55 -27.84
CA GLY A 50 4.09 -2.91 -28.42
C GLY A 50 5.29 -3.28 -29.30
N LYS A 51 6.26 -2.37 -29.51
CA LYS A 51 7.46 -2.58 -30.34
C LYS A 51 8.77 -2.48 -29.56
N LEU A 52 8.70 -2.26 -28.24
CA LEU A 52 9.89 -2.08 -27.41
C LEU A 52 10.56 -3.42 -27.11
N SER A 53 11.90 -3.44 -27.09
CA SER A 53 12.68 -4.57 -26.57
C SER A 53 12.64 -4.63 -25.04
N LYS A 54 13.07 -5.76 -24.45
CA LYS A 54 13.16 -5.88 -23.00
C LYS A 54 14.12 -4.88 -22.38
N GLU A 55 15.23 -4.62 -23.03
CA GLU A 55 16.25 -3.64 -22.64
C GLU A 55 15.71 -2.20 -22.67
N GLU A 56 14.93 -1.86 -23.69
CA GLU A 56 14.27 -0.56 -23.79
C GLU A 56 13.21 -0.37 -22.71
N ILE A 57 12.45 -1.44 -22.39
CA ILE A 57 11.47 -1.43 -21.29
C ILE A 57 12.19 -1.24 -19.95
N LEU A 58 13.28 -1.97 -19.71
CA LEU A 58 14.10 -1.84 -18.49
C LEU A 58 14.62 -0.41 -18.32
N SER A 59 15.19 0.18 -19.38
CA SER A 59 15.70 1.56 -19.36
C SER A 59 14.61 2.56 -19.01
N LYS A 60 13.46 2.47 -19.69
CA LYS A 60 12.32 3.36 -19.41
C LYS A 60 11.75 3.20 -18.01
N LEU A 61 11.65 1.96 -17.51
CA LEU A 61 11.22 1.71 -16.14
C LEU A 61 12.18 2.32 -15.12
N SER A 62 13.49 2.22 -15.37
CA SER A 62 14.50 2.84 -14.51
C SER A 62 14.32 4.36 -14.43
N ASP A 63 14.10 5.02 -15.57
CA ASP A 63 13.88 6.46 -15.62
C ASP A 63 12.58 6.87 -14.90
N LEU A 64 11.50 6.12 -15.13
CA LEU A 64 10.17 6.41 -14.56
C LEU A 64 10.09 6.18 -13.05
N VAL A 65 10.85 5.24 -12.51
CA VAL A 65 10.91 4.99 -11.05
C VAL A 65 11.53 6.17 -10.29
N GLU A 66 12.33 7.01 -10.97
CA GLU A 66 12.89 8.25 -10.38
C GLU A 66 11.95 9.47 -10.48
N VAL A 67 10.90 9.38 -11.30
CA VAL A 67 9.89 10.44 -11.43
C VAL A 67 8.80 10.32 -10.34
N SER A 68 7.89 11.29 -10.28
CA SER A 68 6.73 11.25 -9.39
C SER A 68 5.90 9.98 -9.60
N VAL A 69 5.54 9.33 -8.49
CA VAL A 69 4.75 8.08 -8.48
C VAL A 69 3.40 8.23 -9.17
N GLU A 70 2.77 9.40 -9.03
CA GLU A 70 1.45 9.67 -9.60
C GLU A 70 1.53 9.83 -11.12
N GLU A 71 2.51 10.58 -11.61
CA GLU A 71 2.69 10.86 -13.04
C GLU A 71 3.14 9.62 -13.82
N SER A 72 3.99 8.78 -13.22
CA SER A 72 4.57 7.60 -13.87
C SER A 72 3.68 6.36 -13.83
N ARG A 73 2.58 6.35 -13.04
CA ARG A 73 1.76 5.16 -12.77
C ARG A 73 1.24 4.47 -14.05
N SER A 74 0.62 5.23 -14.94
CA SER A 74 0.01 4.68 -16.17
C SER A 74 1.06 4.10 -17.11
N GLU A 75 2.21 4.78 -17.22
CA GLU A 75 3.28 4.35 -18.11
C GLU A 75 4.02 3.13 -17.56
N ILE A 76 4.29 3.08 -16.26
CA ILE A 76 4.87 1.90 -15.60
C ILE A 76 3.97 0.68 -15.77
N GLU A 77 2.65 0.81 -15.60
CA GLU A 77 1.73 -0.31 -15.79
C GLU A 77 1.70 -0.80 -17.24
N SER A 78 1.73 0.13 -18.20
CA SER A 78 1.80 -0.21 -19.63
C SER A 78 3.11 -0.92 -20.01
N LEU A 79 4.24 -0.47 -19.48
CA LEU A 79 5.55 -1.12 -19.69
C LEU A 79 5.61 -2.49 -19.04
N LYS A 80 5.05 -2.64 -17.84
CA LYS A 80 4.92 -3.92 -17.15
C LYS A 80 4.12 -4.92 -17.99
N GLN A 81 2.97 -4.53 -18.51
CA GLN A 81 2.14 -5.40 -19.35
C GLN A 81 2.87 -5.79 -20.64
N ALA A 82 3.56 -4.84 -21.29
CA ALA A 82 4.34 -5.11 -22.49
C ALA A 82 5.47 -6.12 -22.21
N TYR A 83 6.19 -5.96 -21.11
CA TYR A 83 7.23 -6.87 -20.69
C TYR A 83 6.70 -8.29 -20.48
N TYR A 84 5.63 -8.45 -19.68
CA TYR A 84 5.07 -9.78 -19.41
C TYR A 84 4.51 -10.46 -20.68
N LYS A 85 4.01 -9.68 -21.63
CA LYS A 85 3.58 -10.20 -22.93
C LYS A 85 4.77 -10.77 -23.73
N ILE A 86 5.88 -10.03 -23.80
CA ILE A 86 7.11 -10.47 -24.47
C ILE A 86 7.63 -11.75 -23.79
N ARG A 87 7.73 -11.73 -22.46
CA ARG A 87 8.23 -12.86 -21.68
C ARG A 87 7.38 -14.12 -21.85
N ARG A 88 6.07 -13.97 -21.88
CA ARG A 88 5.16 -15.10 -22.11
C ARG A 88 5.42 -15.73 -23.48
N ASN A 89 5.51 -14.94 -24.52
CA ASN A 89 5.76 -15.44 -25.89
C ASN A 89 7.12 -16.17 -25.95
N GLU A 90 8.17 -15.60 -25.35
CA GLU A 90 9.49 -16.26 -25.30
C GLU A 90 9.44 -17.62 -24.59
N VAL A 91 8.76 -17.68 -23.43
CA VAL A 91 8.61 -18.93 -22.67
C VAL A 91 7.81 -19.95 -23.46
N GLU A 92 6.76 -19.54 -24.17
CA GLU A 92 5.96 -20.41 -25.03
C GLU A 92 6.80 -20.98 -26.20
N GLU A 93 7.61 -20.15 -26.83
CA GLU A 93 8.51 -20.59 -27.91
C GLU A 93 9.60 -21.54 -27.41
N LEU A 94 10.19 -21.24 -26.23
CA LEU A 94 11.17 -22.11 -25.60
C LEU A 94 10.56 -23.46 -25.21
N LYS A 95 9.35 -23.45 -24.64
CA LYS A 95 8.61 -24.66 -24.30
C LYS A 95 8.31 -25.49 -25.55
N LYS A 96 7.85 -24.87 -26.60
CA LYS A 96 7.58 -25.53 -27.88
C LYS A 96 8.84 -26.19 -28.44
N THR A 97 9.94 -25.46 -28.50
CA THR A 97 11.24 -25.98 -28.95
C THR A 97 11.73 -27.15 -28.10
N PHE A 98 11.54 -27.07 -26.75
CA PHE A 98 11.90 -28.13 -25.82
C PHE A 98 11.11 -29.44 -26.09
N LEU A 99 9.80 -29.32 -26.32
CA LEU A 99 8.92 -30.44 -26.65
C LEU A 99 9.25 -31.05 -28.03
N GLU A 100 9.51 -30.21 -29.03
CA GLU A 100 9.92 -30.66 -30.38
C GLU A 100 11.26 -31.44 -30.35
N ASN A 101 12.13 -31.10 -29.42
CA ASN A 101 13.40 -31.85 -29.20
C ASN A 101 13.23 -33.09 -28.33
N GLY A 102 12.01 -33.53 -28.02
CA GLY A 102 11.70 -34.76 -27.29
C GLY A 102 11.73 -34.62 -25.77
N GLY A 103 11.71 -33.37 -25.21
CA GLY A 103 11.56 -33.14 -23.79
C GLY A 103 10.14 -33.44 -23.30
N ASP A 104 9.98 -33.83 -22.04
CA ASP A 104 8.67 -33.98 -21.40
C ASP A 104 8.20 -32.64 -20.86
N GLU A 105 6.93 -32.34 -21.00
CA GLU A 105 6.32 -31.08 -20.49
C GLU A 105 6.57 -30.85 -18.99
N LYS A 106 6.62 -31.95 -18.22
CA LYS A 106 6.85 -31.89 -16.76
C LYS A 106 8.27 -31.49 -16.39
N ASP A 107 9.21 -31.67 -17.29
CA ASP A 107 10.64 -31.37 -17.07
C ASP A 107 11.00 -29.98 -17.60
N PHE A 108 10.05 -29.30 -18.25
CA PHE A 108 10.28 -27.94 -18.73
C PHE A 108 10.36 -26.95 -17.57
N SER A 109 11.48 -26.22 -17.49
CA SER A 109 11.66 -25.07 -16.62
C SER A 109 12.12 -23.88 -17.44
N ALA A 110 11.40 -22.77 -17.33
CA ALA A 110 11.79 -21.56 -18.04
C ALA A 110 13.14 -21.04 -17.51
N PRO A 111 14.09 -20.69 -18.37
CA PRO A 111 15.38 -20.18 -17.94
C PRO A 111 15.21 -18.85 -17.21
N VAL A 112 16.06 -18.63 -16.21
CA VAL A 112 16.11 -17.36 -15.47
C VAL A 112 16.62 -16.28 -16.42
N ASP A 113 15.92 -15.15 -16.46
CA ASP A 113 16.28 -13.97 -17.23
C ASP A 113 16.77 -12.87 -16.27
N GLU A 114 17.99 -12.38 -16.50
CA GLU A 114 18.55 -11.30 -15.66
C GLU A 114 17.73 -10.00 -15.78
N ILE A 115 17.20 -9.72 -16.97
CA ILE A 115 16.32 -8.55 -17.18
C ILE A 115 15.03 -8.70 -16.37
N GLU A 116 14.47 -9.92 -16.27
CA GLU A 116 13.32 -10.21 -15.45
C GLU A 116 13.58 -9.85 -13.98
N THR A 117 14.74 -10.23 -13.48
CA THR A 117 15.12 -9.92 -12.09
C THR A 117 15.26 -8.42 -11.87
N GLN A 118 15.88 -7.70 -12.81
CA GLN A 118 16.04 -6.25 -12.72
C GLN A 118 14.69 -5.51 -12.79
N ILE A 119 13.80 -5.92 -13.69
CA ILE A 119 12.44 -5.35 -13.80
C ILE A 119 11.64 -5.60 -12.52
N LYS A 120 11.69 -6.82 -11.96
CA LYS A 120 11.03 -7.13 -10.68
C LYS A 120 11.53 -6.24 -9.54
N ASN A 121 12.85 -6.02 -9.48
CA ASN A 121 13.45 -5.14 -8.48
C ASN A 121 12.97 -3.68 -8.64
N LEU A 122 12.95 -3.15 -9.86
CA LEU A 122 12.43 -1.79 -10.12
C LEU A 122 10.95 -1.65 -9.76
N LEU A 123 10.13 -2.65 -10.12
CA LEU A 123 8.71 -2.65 -9.75
C LEU A 123 8.50 -2.74 -8.24
N ASN A 124 9.35 -3.47 -7.51
CA ASN A 124 9.32 -3.48 -6.04
C ASN A 124 9.68 -2.12 -5.45
N VAL A 125 10.75 -1.48 -5.95
CA VAL A 125 11.11 -0.11 -5.52
C VAL A 125 9.97 0.87 -5.77
N TYR A 126 9.33 0.79 -6.94
CA TYR A 126 8.15 1.61 -7.24
C TYR A 126 6.99 1.34 -6.27
N LYS A 127 6.71 0.06 -5.97
CA LYS A 127 5.67 -0.33 -5.00
C LYS A 127 5.94 0.23 -3.61
N GLU A 128 7.19 0.19 -3.16
CA GLU A 128 7.61 0.76 -1.88
C GLU A 128 7.45 2.29 -1.86
N LYS A 129 7.90 2.99 -2.90
CA LYS A 129 7.72 4.44 -3.05
C LYS A 129 6.23 4.81 -2.99
N ARG A 130 5.37 4.05 -3.67
CA ARG A 130 3.92 4.27 -3.66
C ARG A 130 3.31 4.02 -2.28
N ALA A 131 3.72 2.95 -1.61
CA ALA A 131 3.24 2.64 -0.25
C ALA A 131 3.64 3.74 0.74
N ALA A 132 4.86 4.25 0.65
CA ALA A 132 5.33 5.36 1.48
C ALA A 132 4.52 6.65 1.23
N LEU A 133 4.20 6.97 -0.02
CA LEU A 133 3.37 8.13 -0.38
C LEU A 133 1.97 8.01 0.24
N VAL A 134 1.31 6.86 0.07
CA VAL A 134 -0.02 6.62 0.64
C VAL A 134 0.00 6.69 2.17
N ALA A 135 1.04 6.15 2.82
CA ALA A 135 1.19 6.22 4.27
C ALA A 135 1.36 7.68 4.75
N GLU A 136 2.13 8.49 4.01
CA GLU A 136 2.31 9.91 4.35
C GLU A 136 1.02 10.72 4.15
N GLU A 137 0.28 10.48 3.08
CA GLU A 137 -1.02 11.09 2.87
C GLU A 137 -2.01 10.75 4.00
N GLU A 138 -2.03 9.50 4.45
CA GLU A 138 -2.90 9.07 5.54
C GLU A 138 -2.48 9.74 6.86
N ARG A 139 -1.18 9.80 7.13
CA ARG A 139 -0.64 10.52 8.30
C ARG A 139 -1.05 12.00 8.31
N VAL A 140 -1.00 12.65 7.16
CA VAL A 140 -1.43 14.05 7.02
C VAL A 140 -2.93 14.20 7.25
N LYS A 141 -3.74 13.29 6.71
CA LYS A 141 -5.20 13.28 6.93
C LYS A 141 -5.55 13.09 8.41
N GLU A 142 -4.88 12.15 9.09
CA GLU A 142 -5.07 11.92 10.53
C GLU A 142 -4.68 13.14 11.37
N ALA A 143 -3.55 13.78 11.05
CA ALA A 143 -3.10 14.98 11.73
C ALA A 143 -4.10 16.14 11.54
N ASN A 144 -4.58 16.34 10.31
CA ASN A 144 -5.59 17.35 10.00
C ASN A 144 -6.92 17.06 10.73
N TYR A 145 -7.34 15.79 10.77
CA TYR A 145 -8.53 15.38 11.51
C TYR A 145 -8.41 15.69 13.00
N ALA A 146 -7.28 15.32 13.61
CA ALA A 146 -7.03 15.62 15.03
C ALA A 146 -7.04 17.14 15.32
N LEU A 147 -6.41 17.93 14.43
CA LEU A 147 -6.44 19.40 14.53
C LEU A 147 -7.87 19.94 14.46
N LYS A 148 -8.68 19.47 13.51
CA LYS A 148 -10.08 19.91 13.37
C LYS A 148 -10.91 19.55 14.60
N LEU A 149 -10.71 18.38 15.21
CA LEU A 149 -11.35 18.01 16.47
C LEU A 149 -10.96 18.95 17.62
N GLN A 150 -9.68 19.31 17.73
CA GLN A 150 -9.23 20.28 18.74
C GLN A 150 -9.89 21.64 18.55
N LEU A 151 -10.00 22.11 17.30
CA LEU A 151 -10.65 23.40 17.02
C LEU A 151 -12.14 23.38 17.38
N ILE A 152 -12.83 22.27 17.12
CA ILE A 152 -14.23 22.09 17.54
C ILE A 152 -14.37 22.15 19.08
N GLU A 153 -13.46 21.50 19.79
CA GLU A 153 -13.48 21.51 21.24
C GLU A 153 -13.18 22.92 21.81
N GLN A 154 -12.20 23.63 21.23
CA GLN A 154 -11.95 25.02 21.57
C GLN A 154 -13.17 25.92 21.30
N LEU A 155 -13.86 25.69 20.20
CA LEU A 155 -15.09 26.43 19.89
C LEU A 155 -16.21 26.17 20.91
N LYS A 156 -16.39 24.92 21.37
CA LYS A 156 -17.35 24.60 22.43
C LYS A 156 -17.00 25.30 23.75
N GLN A 157 -15.71 25.22 24.14
CA GLN A 157 -15.24 25.91 25.35
C GLN A 157 -15.46 27.42 25.26
N LEU A 158 -15.29 27.99 24.07
CA LEU A 158 -15.55 29.42 23.83
C LEU A 158 -17.02 29.76 24.05
N THR A 159 -17.96 28.91 23.65
CA THR A 159 -19.41 29.13 23.86
C THR A 159 -19.84 29.05 25.32
N GLU A 160 -19.08 28.36 26.16
CA GLU A 160 -19.33 28.20 27.59
C GLU A 160 -18.59 29.25 28.43
N SER A 161 -17.67 30.01 27.80
CA SER A 161 -16.86 31.02 28.48
C SER A 161 -17.67 32.25 28.86
N GLN A 162 -17.36 32.83 30.02
CA GLN A 162 -17.93 34.09 30.51
C GLN A 162 -16.95 35.27 30.32
N GLU A 163 -16.01 35.16 29.43
CA GLU A 163 -15.01 36.21 29.17
C GLU A 163 -15.60 37.42 28.44
N ASP A 164 -14.81 38.51 28.38
CA ASP A 164 -15.19 39.72 27.67
C ASP A 164 -15.42 39.48 26.17
N PHE A 165 -16.45 40.12 25.62
CA PHE A 165 -16.87 39.96 24.22
C PHE A 165 -15.72 40.15 23.22
N ASN A 166 -14.85 41.15 23.43
CA ASN A 166 -13.74 41.43 22.52
C ASN A 166 -12.73 40.25 22.49
N LYS A 167 -12.49 39.62 23.64
CA LYS A 167 -11.64 38.46 23.71
C LYS A 167 -12.26 37.26 23.01
N LEU A 168 -13.53 36.97 23.31
CA LEU A 168 -14.29 35.90 22.66
C LEU A 168 -14.31 36.05 21.13
N TYR A 169 -14.49 37.27 20.65
CA TYR A 169 -14.48 37.53 19.21
C TYR A 169 -13.10 37.25 18.57
N ASN A 170 -12.02 37.68 19.22
CA ASN A 170 -10.67 37.46 18.72
C ASN A 170 -10.32 35.96 18.71
N ASP A 171 -10.65 35.22 19.77
CA ASP A 171 -10.42 33.80 19.89
C ASP A 171 -11.24 33.00 18.85
N PHE A 172 -12.51 33.41 18.63
CA PHE A 172 -13.33 32.85 17.56
C PHE A 172 -12.71 33.05 16.17
N LYS A 173 -12.22 34.28 15.91
CA LYS A 173 -11.58 34.59 14.64
C LYS A 173 -10.29 33.80 14.42
N ASP A 174 -9.51 33.57 15.46
CA ASP A 174 -8.32 32.73 15.40
C ASP A 174 -8.69 31.27 15.07
N ILE A 175 -9.66 30.69 15.78
CA ILE A 175 -10.18 29.34 15.48
C ILE A 175 -10.67 29.25 14.03
N GLN A 176 -11.39 30.25 13.54
CA GLN A 176 -11.89 30.29 12.17
C GLN A 176 -10.75 30.34 11.13
N ASN A 177 -9.69 31.09 11.39
CA ASN A 177 -8.52 31.15 10.50
C ASN A 177 -7.81 29.80 10.44
N ARG A 178 -7.52 29.20 11.59
CA ARG A 178 -6.88 27.87 11.68
C ARG A 178 -7.75 26.74 11.11
N TRP A 179 -9.07 26.92 11.06
CA TRP A 179 -9.97 25.97 10.40
C TRP A 179 -9.81 25.96 8.88
N LYS A 180 -9.45 27.11 8.28
CA LYS A 180 -9.30 27.28 6.83
C LYS A 180 -7.96 26.79 6.30
N GLU A 181 -6.95 26.66 7.16
CA GLU A 181 -5.65 26.08 6.84
C GLU A 181 -5.76 24.56 6.72
#